data_bf291a7e02b1a9e8d6c2a2a93f439a63
#
_entry.id   bf291a7e02b1a9e8d6c2a2a93f439a63
#
_cell.length_a   1.000
_cell.length_b   1.000
_cell.length_c   1.000
_cell.angle_alpha   90.00
_cell.angle_beta   90.00
_cell.angle_gamma   90.00
#
_symmetry.space_group_name_H-M   'P 1'
#
loop_
_entity.id
_entity.type
_entity.pdbx_description
1 polymer ?
#
loop_
_entity_poly.entity_id
_entity_poly.type
_entity_poly.pdbx_seq_one_letter_code
_entity_poly.pdbx_strand_id
1 'polypeptide(L)'
;MATFTDKQMQARPAKADIWLVDSDARGTGRLNGRITPSGKRLLYFRYTNSKGKQERLPIGPYDARGDGRATFTVQQARDRARELSAIYRSGVKDLREYFERKELELKAQAEQAQREREEAAQAAARRMTLRQLAEDWARVELAPKIQADGTRTGRKDAGASVLESFERRVFPKLGHLPA
;
A
#
# COMPACT_ATOMS: atom_id res chain seq x y z
N MET A 1 -29.37 -4.36 28.56
CA MET A 1 -28.09 -5.01 28.20
C MET A 1 -26.96 -4.20 28.82
N ALA A 2 -26.07 -4.84 29.59
CA ALA A 2 -24.98 -4.12 30.25
C ALA A 2 -23.84 -3.88 29.25
N THR A 3 -23.51 -2.63 28.96
CA THR A 3 -22.37 -2.24 28.14
C THR A 3 -21.38 -1.50 29.02
N PHE A 4 -20.09 -1.80 28.87
CA PHE A 4 -19.09 -1.06 29.64
C PHE A 4 -18.79 0.31 29.01
N THR A 5 -18.34 1.24 29.84
CA THR A 5 -18.13 2.66 29.48
C THR A 5 -16.66 3.04 29.54
N ASP A 6 -16.32 4.21 28.96
CA ASP A 6 -14.99 4.80 29.09
C ASP A 6 -14.58 4.99 30.55
N LYS A 7 -15.52 5.38 31.42
CA LYS A 7 -15.28 5.49 32.87
C LYS A 7 -14.82 4.18 33.49
N GLN A 8 -15.40 3.06 33.07
CA GLN A 8 -14.98 1.74 33.55
C GLN A 8 -13.62 1.31 32.99
N MET A 9 -13.30 1.67 31.73
CA MET A 9 -11.97 1.48 31.18
C MET A 9 -10.89 2.33 31.86
N GLN A 10 -11.26 3.44 32.48
CA GLN A 10 -10.37 4.34 33.24
C GLN A 10 -10.24 3.91 34.71
N ALA A 11 -10.89 2.86 35.16
CA ALA A 11 -10.77 2.38 36.53
C ALA A 11 -9.31 2.11 36.92
N ARG A 12 -9.02 2.19 38.21
CA ARG A 12 -7.69 1.92 38.76
C ARG A 12 -7.33 0.45 38.51
N PRO A 13 -6.08 0.15 38.12
CA PRO A 13 -5.61 -1.22 38.03
C PRO A 13 -5.76 -1.96 39.35
N ALA A 14 -6.05 -3.24 39.26
CA ALA A 14 -6.11 -4.14 40.42
C ALA A 14 -4.90 -5.09 40.41
N LYS A 15 -4.77 -5.92 41.45
CA LYS A 15 -3.70 -6.95 41.52
C LYS A 15 -3.84 -8.03 40.42
N ALA A 16 -5.02 -8.18 39.85
CA ALA A 16 -5.30 -9.10 38.73
C ALA A 16 -5.95 -8.34 37.56
N ASP A 17 -5.98 -8.98 36.40
CA ASP A 17 -6.65 -8.44 35.21
C ASP A 17 -8.14 -8.17 35.47
N ILE A 18 -8.58 -6.97 35.15
CA ILE A 18 -10.01 -6.63 35.12
C ILE A 18 -10.52 -6.84 33.70
N TRP A 19 -11.52 -7.69 33.55
CA TRP A 19 -12.19 -7.92 32.29
C TRP A 19 -13.58 -7.26 32.27
N LEU A 20 -13.80 -6.41 31.27
CA LEU A 20 -15.07 -5.77 30.98
C LEU A 20 -15.64 -6.42 29.72
N VAL A 21 -16.94 -6.65 29.69
CA VAL A 21 -17.61 -7.35 28.59
C VAL A 21 -18.87 -6.59 28.21
N ASP A 22 -19.00 -6.26 26.93
CA ASP A 22 -20.28 -5.81 26.40
C ASP A 22 -21.21 -7.02 26.18
N SER A 23 -22.43 -6.90 26.66
CA SER A 23 -23.47 -7.85 26.37
C SER A 23 -24.08 -7.55 25.00
N ASP A 24 -23.53 -8.16 23.97
CA ASP A 24 -24.10 -8.10 22.63
C ASP A 24 -24.88 -9.38 22.30
N ALA A 25 -25.58 -9.40 21.14
CA ALA A 25 -26.41 -10.52 20.74
C ALA A 25 -25.65 -11.85 20.75
N ARG A 26 -26.29 -12.91 21.21
CA ARG A 26 -25.70 -14.26 21.26
C ARG A 26 -25.26 -14.70 19.86
N GLY A 27 -24.05 -15.27 19.77
CA GLY A 27 -23.55 -15.89 18.55
C GLY A 27 -22.82 -14.99 17.55
N THR A 28 -22.66 -13.70 17.83
CA THR A 28 -22.04 -12.74 16.88
C THR A 28 -20.67 -12.23 17.31
N GLY A 29 -20.13 -12.70 18.43
CA GLY A 29 -18.93 -12.16 19.06
C GLY A 29 -19.24 -11.02 20.03
N ARG A 30 -18.24 -10.55 20.78
CA ARG A 30 -18.43 -9.53 21.83
C ARG A 30 -17.21 -8.64 21.97
N LEU A 31 -17.42 -7.35 22.24
CA LEU A 31 -16.36 -6.46 22.66
C LEU A 31 -15.95 -6.77 24.10
N ASN A 32 -14.65 -6.91 24.34
CA ASN A 32 -14.04 -7.07 25.65
C ASN A 32 -13.00 -5.99 25.89
N GLY A 33 -13.04 -5.37 27.07
CA GLY A 33 -11.97 -4.52 27.60
C GLY A 33 -11.13 -5.30 28.62
N ARG A 34 -9.83 -5.08 28.65
CA ARG A 34 -8.89 -5.63 29.64
C ARG A 34 -8.09 -4.49 30.25
N ILE A 35 -8.04 -4.43 31.56
CA ILE A 35 -7.16 -3.57 32.33
C ILE A 35 -6.16 -4.48 33.04
N THR A 36 -4.88 -4.35 32.72
CA THR A 36 -3.84 -5.16 33.35
C THR A 36 -3.39 -4.54 34.68
N PRO A 37 -2.74 -5.33 35.55
CA PRO A 37 -2.17 -4.81 36.78
C PRO A 37 -1.13 -3.67 36.55
N SER A 38 -0.44 -3.71 35.41
CA SER A 38 0.49 -2.65 34.99
C SER A 38 -0.20 -1.39 34.43
N GLY A 39 -1.53 -1.32 34.43
CA GLY A 39 -2.31 -0.18 33.93
C GLY A 39 -2.51 -0.12 32.42
N LYS A 40 -2.05 -1.12 31.64
CA LYS A 40 -2.34 -1.19 30.22
C LYS A 40 -3.81 -1.49 30.01
N ARG A 41 -4.44 -0.78 29.10
CA ARG A 41 -5.86 -0.92 28.74
C ARG A 41 -5.96 -1.36 27.30
N LEU A 42 -6.58 -2.51 27.06
CA LEU A 42 -6.61 -3.18 25.76
C LEU A 42 -8.06 -3.55 25.42
N LEU A 43 -8.39 -3.46 24.14
CA LEU A 43 -9.71 -3.79 23.59
C LEU A 43 -9.59 -4.97 22.66
N TYR A 44 -10.53 -5.91 22.76
CA TYR A 44 -10.54 -7.16 22.00
C TYR A 44 -11.94 -7.46 21.48
N PHE A 45 -12.00 -8.13 20.35
CA PHE A 45 -13.20 -8.81 19.89
C PHE A 45 -13.10 -10.29 20.25
N ARG A 46 -14.03 -10.79 21.07
CA ARG A 46 -14.10 -12.20 21.46
C ARG A 46 -15.11 -12.92 20.59
N TYR A 47 -14.72 -14.02 19.98
CA TYR A 47 -15.55 -14.86 19.11
C TYR A 47 -15.26 -16.33 19.32
N THR A 48 -16.05 -17.22 18.70
CA THR A 48 -15.83 -18.67 18.70
C THR A 48 -15.38 -19.07 17.30
N ASN A 49 -14.20 -19.69 17.17
CA ASN A 49 -13.66 -20.12 15.88
C ASN A 49 -14.39 -21.35 15.33
N SER A 50 -14.02 -21.82 14.12
CA SER A 50 -14.58 -23.00 13.45
C SER A 50 -14.46 -24.28 14.28
N LYS A 51 -13.46 -24.38 15.17
CA LYS A 51 -13.21 -25.51 16.06
C LYS A 51 -13.99 -25.43 17.39
N GLY A 52 -14.90 -24.47 17.55
CA GLY A 52 -15.64 -24.24 18.78
C GLY A 52 -14.86 -23.60 19.93
N LYS A 53 -13.60 -23.21 19.71
CA LYS A 53 -12.74 -22.55 20.69
C LYS A 53 -12.99 -21.04 20.74
N GLN A 54 -13.03 -20.49 21.94
CA GLN A 54 -13.11 -19.04 22.12
C GLN A 54 -11.76 -18.38 21.87
N GLU A 55 -11.76 -17.39 21.00
CA GLU A 55 -10.59 -16.57 20.66
C GLU A 55 -10.85 -15.09 20.90
N ARG A 56 -9.76 -14.33 21.01
CA ARG A 56 -9.78 -12.88 21.14
C ARG A 56 -8.91 -12.27 20.05
N LEU A 57 -9.53 -11.48 19.17
CA LEU A 57 -8.84 -10.69 18.19
C LEU A 57 -8.56 -9.31 18.80
N PRO A 58 -7.30 -8.84 18.84
CA PRO A 58 -7.01 -7.51 19.36
C PRO A 58 -7.60 -6.44 18.44
N ILE A 59 -8.28 -5.45 19.03
CA ILE A 59 -8.71 -4.23 18.33
C ILE A 59 -7.61 -3.19 18.49
N GLY A 60 -7.12 -2.99 19.73
CA GLY A 60 -6.04 -2.06 20.01
C GLY A 60 -6.04 -1.55 21.44
N PRO A 61 -5.07 -0.68 21.78
CA PRO A 61 -5.04 0.01 23.06
C PRO A 61 -6.22 0.95 23.22
N TYR A 62 -6.73 1.05 24.45
CA TYR A 62 -7.75 2.03 24.79
C TYR A 62 -7.10 3.38 25.10
N ASP A 63 -7.69 4.45 24.56
CA ASP A 63 -7.45 5.84 24.94
C ASP A 63 -8.77 6.61 24.89
N ALA A 64 -9.00 7.49 25.88
CA ALA A 64 -10.21 8.31 25.92
C ALA A 64 -10.31 9.32 24.75
N ARG A 65 -9.18 9.62 24.11
CA ARG A 65 -9.06 10.48 22.93
C ARG A 65 -8.55 9.70 21.72
N GLY A 66 -8.84 8.41 21.65
CA GLY A 66 -8.35 7.52 20.60
C GLY A 66 -8.64 8.05 19.19
N ASP A 67 -7.68 7.84 18.29
CA ASP A 67 -7.74 8.28 16.88
C ASP A 67 -8.48 7.28 15.97
N GLY A 68 -8.89 6.15 16.52
CA GLY A 68 -9.55 5.07 15.77
C GLY A 68 -8.61 4.25 14.86
N ARG A 69 -7.27 4.44 14.96
CA ARG A 69 -6.24 3.71 14.22
C ARG A 69 -5.22 3.06 15.15
N ALA A 70 -4.43 3.85 15.84
CA ALA A 70 -3.42 3.36 16.80
C ALA A 70 -4.04 3.11 18.18
N THR A 71 -4.99 3.93 18.59
CA THR A 71 -5.72 3.84 19.86
C THR A 71 -7.22 4.02 19.63
N PHE A 72 -8.03 3.51 20.54
CA PHE A 72 -9.49 3.47 20.38
C PHE A 72 -10.22 3.93 21.64
N THR A 73 -11.26 4.76 21.47
CA THR A 73 -12.29 4.95 22.49
C THR A 73 -13.17 3.69 22.56
N VAL A 74 -13.98 3.57 23.62
CA VAL A 74 -14.93 2.44 23.71
C VAL A 74 -15.93 2.47 22.54
N GLN A 75 -16.36 3.65 22.09
CA GLN A 75 -17.30 3.78 20.97
C GLN A 75 -16.67 3.30 19.65
N GLN A 76 -15.48 3.77 19.32
CA GLN A 76 -14.74 3.33 18.13
C GLN A 76 -14.49 1.81 18.14
N ALA A 77 -14.18 1.25 19.33
CA ALA A 77 -14.02 -0.20 19.48
C ALA A 77 -15.32 -0.97 19.25
N ARG A 78 -16.49 -0.39 19.64
CA ARG A 78 -17.79 -0.99 19.32
C ARG A 78 -18.08 -0.97 17.84
N ASP A 79 -17.77 0.12 17.16
CA ASP A 79 -17.96 0.21 15.72
C ASP A 79 -17.09 -0.84 15.01
N ARG A 80 -15.83 -0.98 15.44
CA ARG A 80 -14.95 -2.03 14.94
C ARG A 80 -15.44 -3.45 15.27
N ALA A 81 -15.98 -3.65 16.47
CA ALA A 81 -16.56 -4.95 16.85
C ALA A 81 -17.82 -5.28 16.00
N ARG A 82 -18.61 -4.28 15.59
CA ARG A 82 -19.75 -4.48 14.67
C ARG A 82 -19.28 -4.93 13.28
N GLU A 83 -18.22 -4.32 12.74
CA GLU A 83 -17.60 -4.74 11.48
C GLU A 83 -17.13 -6.19 11.54
N LEU A 84 -16.40 -6.54 12.62
CA LEU A 84 -15.92 -7.91 12.85
C LEU A 84 -17.09 -8.91 13.00
N SER A 85 -18.16 -8.50 13.68
CA SER A 85 -19.40 -9.29 13.81
C SER A 85 -20.08 -9.50 12.45
N ALA A 86 -20.04 -8.51 11.55
CA ALA A 86 -20.59 -8.64 10.20
C ALA A 86 -19.80 -9.68 9.38
N ILE A 87 -18.47 -9.60 9.42
CA ILE A 87 -17.59 -10.60 8.77
C ILE A 87 -17.82 -12.00 9.37
N TYR A 88 -17.92 -12.11 10.69
CA TYR A 88 -18.19 -13.38 11.35
C TYR A 88 -19.54 -13.99 10.94
N ARG A 89 -20.58 -13.16 10.79
CA ARG A 89 -21.91 -13.58 10.33
C ARG A 89 -21.95 -13.97 8.87
N SER A 90 -21.07 -13.41 8.02
CA SER A 90 -20.97 -13.85 6.61
C SER A 90 -20.35 -15.24 6.42
N GLY A 91 -20.02 -15.94 7.52
CA GLY A 91 -19.51 -17.31 7.49
C GLY A 91 -18.02 -17.46 7.82
N VAL A 92 -17.29 -16.36 7.94
CA VAL A 92 -15.86 -16.38 8.31
C VAL A 92 -15.72 -16.62 9.80
N LYS A 93 -15.48 -17.89 10.20
CA LYS A 93 -15.35 -18.26 11.61
C LYS A 93 -13.94 -18.07 12.17
N ASP A 94 -12.93 -18.17 11.34
CA ASP A 94 -11.51 -18.01 11.71
C ASP A 94 -11.03 -16.62 11.30
N LEU A 95 -11.43 -15.60 12.07
CA LEU A 95 -11.14 -14.19 11.77
C LEU A 95 -9.64 -13.88 11.72
N ARG A 96 -8.83 -14.51 12.58
CA ARG A 96 -7.37 -14.29 12.59
C ARG A 96 -6.76 -14.72 11.27
N GLU A 97 -7.01 -15.95 10.85
CA GLU A 97 -6.51 -16.49 9.57
C GLU A 97 -7.02 -15.69 8.37
N TYR A 98 -8.26 -15.24 8.41
CA TYR A 98 -8.83 -14.38 7.38
C TYR A 98 -8.06 -13.07 7.23
N PHE A 99 -7.73 -12.38 8.33
CA PHE A 99 -6.98 -11.13 8.26
C PHE A 99 -5.52 -11.35 7.90
N GLU A 100 -4.86 -12.41 8.39
CA GLU A 100 -3.49 -12.77 8.01
C GLU A 100 -3.40 -13.04 6.49
N ARG A 101 -4.34 -13.82 5.94
CA ARG A 101 -4.40 -14.06 4.50
C ARG A 101 -4.63 -12.77 3.71
N LYS A 102 -5.56 -11.93 4.15
CA LYS A 102 -5.84 -10.66 3.49
C LYS A 102 -4.64 -9.69 3.52
N GLU A 103 -3.89 -9.69 4.60
CA GLU A 103 -2.65 -8.91 4.70
C GLU A 103 -1.58 -9.42 3.73
N LEU A 104 -1.42 -10.74 3.61
CA LEU A 104 -0.51 -11.36 2.64
C LEU A 104 -0.91 -11.04 1.20
N GLU A 105 -2.20 -11.11 0.87
CA GLU A 105 -2.73 -10.74 -0.44
C GLU A 105 -2.43 -9.28 -0.79
N LEU A 106 -2.66 -8.36 0.16
CA LEU A 106 -2.36 -6.93 -0.03
C LEU A 106 -0.86 -6.67 -0.22
N LYS A 107 0.01 -7.36 0.54
CA LYS A 107 1.47 -7.27 0.36
C LYS A 107 1.89 -7.77 -1.01
N ALA A 108 1.39 -8.93 -1.42
CA ALA A 108 1.69 -9.49 -2.75
C ALA A 108 1.25 -8.56 -3.89
N GLN A 109 0.05 -7.98 -3.78
CA GLN A 109 -0.43 -7.00 -4.76
C GLN A 109 0.44 -5.73 -4.80
N ALA A 110 0.86 -5.23 -3.62
CA ALA A 110 1.74 -4.06 -3.55
C ALA A 110 3.12 -4.34 -4.17
N GLU A 111 3.70 -5.51 -3.90
CA GLU A 111 4.97 -5.93 -4.49
C GLU A 111 4.87 -6.10 -6.01
N GLN A 112 3.77 -6.71 -6.49
CA GLN A 112 3.54 -6.85 -7.93
C GLN A 112 3.41 -5.48 -8.60
N ALA A 113 2.59 -4.58 -8.04
CA ALA A 113 2.44 -3.22 -8.56
C ALA A 113 3.77 -2.44 -8.57
N GLN A 114 4.61 -2.67 -7.57
CA GLN A 114 5.95 -2.07 -7.53
C GLN A 114 6.84 -2.60 -8.64
N ARG A 115 6.90 -3.93 -8.86
CA ARG A 115 7.66 -4.56 -9.95
C ARG A 115 7.20 -4.07 -11.32
N GLU A 116 5.89 -4.02 -11.55
CA GLU A 116 5.33 -3.51 -12.82
C GLU A 116 5.74 -2.05 -13.08
N ARG A 117 5.76 -1.21 -12.04
CA ARG A 117 6.23 0.19 -12.15
C ARG A 117 7.71 0.27 -12.46
N GLU A 118 8.54 -0.56 -11.82
CA GLU A 118 9.98 -0.61 -12.06
C GLU A 118 10.29 -1.11 -13.48
N GLU A 119 9.61 -2.15 -13.94
CA GLU A 119 9.73 -2.67 -15.31
C GLU A 119 9.30 -1.62 -16.34
N ALA A 120 8.17 -0.94 -16.11
CA ALA A 120 7.69 0.13 -16.97
C ALA A 120 8.68 1.31 -17.02
N ALA A 121 9.25 1.69 -15.87
CA ALA A 121 10.28 2.74 -15.80
C ALA A 121 11.55 2.33 -16.54
N GLN A 122 12.01 1.08 -16.37
CA GLN A 122 13.16 0.56 -17.12
C GLN A 122 12.90 0.47 -18.63
N ALA A 123 11.72 0.03 -19.02
CA ALA A 123 11.31 -0.01 -20.42
C ALA A 123 11.26 1.41 -21.03
N ALA A 124 10.74 2.38 -20.27
CA ALA A 124 10.75 3.79 -20.70
C ALA A 124 12.16 4.36 -20.80
N ALA A 125 13.05 4.04 -19.85
CA ALA A 125 14.45 4.47 -19.85
C ALA A 125 15.27 3.85 -21.01
N ARG A 126 14.89 2.65 -21.46
CA ARG A 126 15.53 1.99 -22.61
C ARG A 126 15.06 2.52 -23.96
N ARG A 127 13.95 3.24 -24.01
CA ARG A 127 13.45 3.83 -25.25
C ARG A 127 14.37 4.99 -25.66
N MET A 128 14.87 4.90 -26.89
CA MET A 128 15.65 5.98 -27.49
C MET A 128 14.76 7.21 -27.64
N THR A 129 15.25 8.38 -27.24
CA THR A 129 14.53 9.64 -27.45
C THR A 129 14.67 10.10 -28.89
N LEU A 130 13.75 10.95 -29.34
CA LEU A 130 13.83 11.56 -30.68
C LEU A 130 15.16 12.31 -30.89
N ARG A 131 15.70 12.94 -29.86
CA ARG A 131 17.02 13.58 -29.91
C ARG A 131 18.12 12.56 -30.20
N GLN A 132 18.19 11.49 -29.40
CA GLN A 132 19.20 10.43 -29.57
C GLN A 132 19.09 9.78 -30.94
N LEU A 133 17.88 9.50 -31.40
CA LEU A 133 17.66 8.94 -32.73
C LEU A 133 18.17 9.86 -33.84
N ALA A 134 17.88 11.18 -33.76
CA ALA A 134 18.32 12.13 -34.73
C ALA A 134 19.86 12.34 -34.74
N GLU A 135 20.48 12.31 -33.55
CA GLU A 135 21.94 12.41 -33.42
C GLU A 135 22.64 11.16 -33.98
N ASP A 136 22.10 9.95 -33.69
CA ASP A 136 22.63 8.71 -34.22
C ASP A 136 22.43 8.61 -35.73
N TRP A 137 21.26 9.02 -36.24
CA TRP A 137 21.03 9.10 -37.68
C TRP A 137 21.99 10.05 -38.36
N ALA A 138 22.22 11.23 -37.80
CA ALA A 138 23.17 12.19 -38.37
C ALA A 138 24.60 11.62 -38.40
N ARG A 139 25.00 10.93 -37.33
CA ARG A 139 26.33 10.30 -37.25
C ARG A 139 26.53 9.20 -38.29
N VAL A 140 25.49 8.40 -38.54
CA VAL A 140 25.60 7.22 -39.45
C VAL A 140 25.39 7.63 -40.92
N GLU A 141 24.34 8.42 -41.19
CA GLU A 141 23.93 8.67 -42.58
C GLU A 141 24.49 9.99 -43.16
N LEU A 142 24.70 11.00 -42.31
CA LEU A 142 25.18 12.30 -42.81
C LEU A 142 26.70 12.48 -42.70
N ALA A 143 27.39 11.59 -41.99
CA ALA A 143 28.84 11.60 -41.93
C ALA A 143 29.46 11.41 -43.31
N PRO A 144 30.55 12.12 -43.64
CA PRO A 144 31.24 11.89 -44.90
C PRO A 144 31.84 10.48 -44.98
N LYS A 145 31.45 9.75 -45.99
CA LYS A 145 31.95 8.37 -46.28
C LYS A 145 32.71 8.40 -47.59
N ILE A 146 33.87 7.73 -47.65
CA ILE A 146 34.63 7.51 -48.87
C ILE A 146 34.33 6.10 -49.34
N GLN A 147 33.77 5.95 -50.50
CA GLN A 147 33.47 4.65 -51.10
C GLN A 147 34.74 4.03 -51.69
N ALA A 148 34.71 2.73 -51.99
CA ALA A 148 35.86 1.99 -52.56
C ALA A 148 36.31 2.52 -53.94
N ASP A 149 35.42 3.21 -54.66
CA ASP A 149 35.68 3.86 -55.93
C ASP A 149 36.26 5.28 -55.79
N GLY A 150 36.53 5.73 -54.56
CA GLY A 150 37.03 7.10 -54.26
C GLY A 150 35.98 8.17 -54.22
N THR A 151 34.71 7.85 -54.51
CA THR A 151 33.63 8.85 -54.43
C THR A 151 33.32 9.17 -52.99
N ARG A 152 33.08 10.48 -52.69
CA ARG A 152 32.72 10.95 -51.38
C ARG A 152 31.18 11.12 -51.29
N THR A 153 30.56 10.36 -50.39
CA THR A 153 29.15 10.47 -50.04
C THR A 153 28.99 11.10 -48.66
N GLY A 154 27.76 11.52 -48.28
CA GLY A 154 27.49 12.22 -47.04
C GLY A 154 27.64 13.75 -47.16
N ARG A 155 27.41 14.46 -46.06
CA ARG A 155 27.50 15.94 -46.03
C ARG A 155 28.87 16.38 -45.55
N LYS A 156 29.36 17.52 -46.09
CA LYS A 156 30.63 18.09 -45.66
C LYS A 156 30.66 18.45 -44.18
N ASP A 157 29.55 18.92 -43.65
CA ASP A 157 29.35 19.33 -42.25
C ASP A 157 28.95 18.16 -41.32
N ALA A 158 29.00 16.93 -41.81
CA ALA A 158 28.54 15.74 -41.07
C ALA A 158 27.14 15.88 -40.45
N GLY A 159 26.29 16.71 -41.06
CA GLY A 159 24.94 16.96 -40.60
C GLY A 159 24.81 18.03 -39.50
N ALA A 160 25.87 18.78 -39.19
CA ALA A 160 25.84 19.78 -38.12
C ALA A 160 24.72 20.84 -38.33
N SER A 161 24.54 21.33 -39.55
CA SER A 161 23.47 22.30 -39.87
C SER A 161 22.07 21.72 -39.71
N VAL A 162 21.91 20.42 -39.92
CA VAL A 162 20.61 19.71 -39.70
C VAL A 162 20.35 19.61 -38.22
N LEU A 163 21.31 19.15 -37.44
CA LEU A 163 21.17 19.06 -35.99
C LEU A 163 20.92 20.41 -35.32
N GLU A 164 21.58 21.47 -35.80
CA GLU A 164 21.32 22.83 -35.32
C GLU A 164 19.87 23.28 -35.60
N SER A 165 19.32 22.90 -36.73
CA SER A 165 17.92 23.17 -37.07
C SER A 165 16.96 22.37 -36.16
N PHE A 166 17.32 21.13 -35.84
CA PHE A 166 16.58 20.30 -34.87
C PHE A 166 16.67 20.92 -33.46
N GLU A 167 17.84 21.39 -33.02
CA GLU A 167 18.06 22.06 -31.73
C GLU A 167 17.14 23.27 -31.56
N ARG A 168 17.02 24.08 -32.61
CA ARG A 168 16.21 25.30 -32.55
C ARG A 168 14.71 25.05 -32.63
N ARG A 169 14.25 24.07 -33.41
CA ARG A 169 12.83 23.95 -33.80
C ARG A 169 12.13 22.73 -33.28
N VAL A 170 12.84 21.62 -33.09
CA VAL A 170 12.25 20.30 -32.80
C VAL A 170 12.54 19.87 -31.36
N PHE A 171 13.81 19.86 -30.98
CA PHE A 171 14.22 19.32 -29.68
C PHE A 171 13.64 20.04 -28.45
N PRO A 172 13.42 21.38 -28.47
CA PRO A 172 12.79 22.02 -27.33
C PRO A 172 11.40 21.51 -27.01
N LYS A 173 10.67 21.01 -28.03
CA LYS A 173 9.30 20.50 -27.87
C LYS A 173 9.19 18.96 -27.85
N LEU A 174 9.97 18.30 -28.68
CA LEU A 174 9.81 16.87 -28.97
C LEU A 174 11.05 16.03 -28.65
N GLY A 175 12.23 16.65 -28.45
CA GLY A 175 13.49 15.93 -28.29
C GLY A 175 13.55 14.96 -27.13
N HIS A 176 12.75 15.16 -26.09
CA HIS A 176 12.64 14.31 -24.91
C HIS A 176 11.63 13.17 -25.07
N LEU A 177 10.79 13.22 -26.10
CA LEU A 177 9.80 12.17 -26.35
C LEU A 177 10.47 10.88 -26.86
N PRO A 178 9.93 9.72 -26.53
CA PRO A 178 10.41 8.45 -27.09
C PRO A 178 10.15 8.42 -28.61
N ALA A 179 11.13 7.90 -29.34
CA ALA A 179 11.07 7.69 -30.79
C ALA A 179 10.30 6.41 -31.14
#